data_4ea0dca51086edf495d120788476addb
#
_entry.id   4ea0dca51086edf495d120788476addb
#
_cell.length_a   1.000
_cell.length_b   1.000
_cell.length_c   1.000
_cell.angle_alpha   90.00
_cell.angle_beta   90.00
_cell.angle_gamma   90.00
#
_symmetry.space_group_name_H-M   'P 1'
#
loop_
_entity.id
_entity.type
_entity.pdbx_description
1 polymer ?
#
loop_
_entity_poly.entity_id
_entity_poly.type
_entity_poly.pdbx_seq_one_letter_code
_entity_poly.pdbx_strand_id
1 'polypeptide(L)'
;MRHLFLLAVLLYACTSYAQIRVQERLSEGETSFVLTTPELQAKIYYDVNDELVIKKSAELFAFDVERVTGRKPELIQKRERANFLVIVGTIEKNKWIQELAQKGKIDIRPLQGAWERYLIQTIDKPYPGVDKALVIAGSDRRGAAYGLFSISEMIGVSPWYWWADVPIKKHEALYIDAPATYSKTPSVKYRGIFLNDEDWGLKPWAAKTFEEERGNIGPRTYAKICELLLRLKANHLAPAMHPVSTAFYRIPENKLVADTFAIVMGSSHCEPLLLNTASEWHSETMGPWDYNANKNKINEILSNRVKEICTYENVYTLALRGLHDAAMGGGNVPMKE
;
A
#
# COMPACT_ATOMS: atom_id res chain seq x y z
N MET A 1 -6.40 66.63 25.20
CA MET A 1 -6.94 65.38 24.64
C MET A 1 -5.76 64.51 24.28
N ARG A 2 -5.47 63.51 25.11
CA ARG A 2 -4.36 62.54 24.92
C ARG A 2 -4.89 61.32 24.18
N HIS A 3 -4.39 61.07 22.96
CA HIS A 3 -4.68 59.86 22.22
C HIS A 3 -3.81 58.72 22.76
N LEU A 4 -4.45 57.73 23.41
CA LEU A 4 -3.84 56.49 23.80
C LEU A 4 -3.81 55.59 22.56
N PHE A 5 -2.64 55.36 21.97
CA PHE A 5 -2.44 54.31 20.98
C PHE A 5 -2.30 52.96 21.71
N LEU A 6 -3.34 52.14 21.64
CA LEU A 6 -3.26 50.73 22.06
C LEU A 6 -2.52 49.93 20.96
N LEU A 7 -1.28 49.59 21.21
CA LEU A 7 -0.50 48.69 20.38
C LEU A 7 -0.97 47.26 20.71
N ALA A 8 -1.88 46.71 19.90
CA ALA A 8 -2.23 45.28 19.97
C ALA A 8 -1.08 44.48 19.35
N VAL A 9 -0.20 43.93 20.21
CA VAL A 9 0.79 42.94 19.81
C VAL A 9 0.02 41.62 19.63
N LEU A 10 -0.30 41.29 18.37
CA LEU A 10 -0.73 39.96 17.98
C LEU A 10 0.45 38.99 18.16
N LEU A 11 0.50 38.33 19.30
CA LEU A 11 1.32 37.15 19.49
C LEU A 11 0.77 36.06 18.56
N TYR A 12 1.30 35.98 17.34
CA TYR A 12 1.22 34.77 16.52
C TYR A 12 1.99 33.72 17.30
N ALA A 13 1.31 32.92 18.07
CA ALA A 13 1.83 31.64 18.52
C ALA A 13 2.02 30.79 17.26
N CYS A 14 3.22 30.82 16.68
CA CYS A 14 3.65 29.79 15.75
C CYS A 14 3.64 28.49 16.52
N THR A 15 2.53 27.74 16.44
CA THR A 15 2.53 26.35 16.79
C THR A 15 3.44 25.67 15.76
N SER A 16 4.73 25.58 16.10
CA SER A 16 5.64 24.70 15.40
C SER A 16 5.07 23.29 15.57
N TYR A 17 4.31 22.81 14.59
CA TYR A 17 4.02 21.39 14.53
C TYR A 17 5.36 20.70 14.43
N ALA A 18 5.70 19.95 15.46
CA ALA A 18 6.92 19.18 15.49
C ALA A 18 6.89 18.22 14.28
N GLN A 19 7.76 18.45 13.32
CA GLN A 19 7.81 17.74 12.04
C GLN A 19 8.85 16.61 12.14
N ILE A 20 8.57 15.48 11.48
CA ILE A 20 9.57 14.42 11.32
C ILE A 20 10.78 15.00 10.58
N ARG A 21 11.96 14.82 11.15
CA ARG A 21 13.24 15.25 10.55
C ARG A 21 14.07 14.03 10.19
N VAL A 22 14.57 14.01 8.98
CA VAL A 22 15.59 13.07 8.52
C VAL A 22 16.87 13.85 8.27
N GLN A 23 17.98 13.40 8.86
CA GLN A 23 19.26 14.11 8.85
C GLN A 23 20.38 13.16 8.45
N GLU A 24 21.40 13.69 7.75
CA GLU A 24 22.62 12.96 7.40
C GLU A 24 23.73 13.12 8.45
N ARG A 25 23.59 14.14 9.33
CA ARG A 25 24.55 14.46 10.39
C ARG A 25 23.78 14.96 11.62
N LEU A 26 24.30 14.68 12.79
CA LEU A 26 23.82 15.23 14.05
C LEU A 26 24.65 16.44 14.45
N SER A 27 24.00 17.42 15.08
CA SER A 27 24.71 18.50 15.78
C SER A 27 25.36 17.95 17.05
N GLU A 28 26.38 18.63 17.55
CA GLU A 28 27.07 18.23 18.80
C GLU A 28 26.08 18.20 19.98
N GLY A 29 26.04 17.09 20.68
CA GLY A 29 25.13 16.84 21.81
C GLY A 29 23.70 16.44 21.43
N GLU A 30 23.34 16.40 20.11
CA GLU A 30 22.03 15.95 19.66
C GLU A 30 21.95 14.42 19.69
N THR A 31 20.85 13.88 20.23
CA THR A 31 20.55 12.45 20.22
C THR A 31 19.32 12.17 19.35
N SER A 32 19.46 11.28 18.38
CA SER A 32 18.41 10.93 17.44
C SER A 32 18.30 9.42 17.27
N PHE A 33 17.26 8.94 16.63
CA PHE A 33 17.16 7.54 16.22
C PHE A 33 18.14 7.31 15.06
N VAL A 34 19.07 6.37 15.22
CA VAL A 34 19.99 5.98 14.14
C VAL A 34 19.30 4.92 13.28
N LEU A 35 18.95 5.27 12.04
CA LEU A 35 18.51 4.28 11.07
C LEU A 35 19.69 3.48 10.54
N THR A 36 20.78 4.17 10.19
CA THR A 36 22.03 3.56 9.77
C THR A 36 23.20 4.55 9.85
N THR A 37 24.37 4.05 10.21
CA THR A 37 25.69 4.68 10.06
C THR A 37 26.69 3.60 9.61
N PRO A 38 27.95 3.92 9.32
CA PRO A 38 28.98 2.89 9.09
C PRO A 38 29.10 1.86 10.21
N GLU A 39 28.88 2.27 11.47
CA GLU A 39 29.09 1.44 12.67
C GLU A 39 27.80 0.83 13.22
N LEU A 40 26.66 1.47 12.99
CA LEU A 40 25.39 1.11 13.60
C LEU A 40 24.29 1.00 12.55
N GLN A 41 23.42 0.00 12.74
CA GLN A 41 22.24 -0.18 11.92
C GLN A 41 21.04 -0.59 12.76
N ALA A 42 19.90 0.06 12.54
CA ALA A 42 18.63 -0.36 13.15
C ALA A 42 18.19 -1.71 12.59
N LYS A 43 17.57 -2.51 13.45
CA LYS A 43 16.79 -3.68 12.99
C LYS A 43 15.36 -3.28 12.74
N ILE A 44 14.63 -4.09 11.98
CA ILE A 44 13.20 -3.86 11.68
C ILE A 44 12.40 -5.02 12.25
N TYR A 45 11.53 -4.74 13.20
CA TYR A 45 10.60 -5.70 13.76
C TYR A 45 9.23 -5.60 13.12
N TYR A 46 8.69 -6.74 12.71
CA TYR A 46 7.28 -6.95 12.38
C TYR A 46 6.74 -8.19 13.08
N ASP A 47 5.44 -8.19 13.45
CA ASP A 47 4.81 -9.36 14.05
C ASP A 47 4.36 -10.32 12.93
N VAL A 48 4.71 -11.61 13.03
CA VAL A 48 4.34 -12.64 12.04
C VAL A 48 2.84 -12.91 11.99
N ASN A 49 2.11 -12.56 13.05
CA ASN A 49 0.67 -12.71 13.13
C ASN A 49 -0.08 -11.45 12.67
N ASP A 50 0.65 -10.39 12.30
CA ASP A 50 0.06 -9.19 11.70
C ASP A 50 -0.25 -9.45 10.21
N GLU A 51 -0.76 -8.47 9.52
CA GLU A 51 -1.17 -8.56 8.12
C GLU A 51 0.01 -8.79 7.16
N LEU A 52 -0.22 -9.55 6.08
CA LEU A 52 0.83 -9.88 5.10
C LEU A 52 1.54 -8.65 4.53
N VAL A 53 0.80 -7.56 4.29
CA VAL A 53 1.36 -6.31 3.78
C VAL A 53 2.38 -5.70 4.73
N ILE A 54 2.31 -5.96 6.04
CA ILE A 54 3.27 -5.45 7.03
C ILE A 54 4.65 -6.07 6.77
N LYS A 55 4.70 -7.40 6.66
CA LYS A 55 5.93 -8.11 6.28
C LYS A 55 6.46 -7.59 4.94
N LYS A 56 5.58 -7.51 3.92
CA LYS A 56 5.97 -7.07 2.57
C LYS A 56 6.52 -5.64 2.58
N SER A 57 5.89 -4.73 3.29
CA SER A 57 6.36 -3.34 3.41
C SER A 57 7.67 -3.24 4.19
N ALA A 58 7.86 -4.05 5.23
CA ALA A 58 9.13 -4.12 5.97
C ALA A 58 10.28 -4.62 5.09
N GLU A 59 10.04 -5.65 4.27
CA GLU A 59 11.01 -6.15 3.27
C GLU A 59 11.40 -5.05 2.27
N LEU A 60 10.41 -4.35 1.72
CA LEU A 60 10.62 -3.27 0.75
C LEU A 60 11.36 -2.08 1.39
N PHE A 61 11.02 -1.72 2.62
CA PHE A 61 11.72 -0.68 3.35
C PHE A 61 13.18 -1.03 3.64
N ALA A 62 13.46 -2.28 4.00
CA ALA A 62 14.85 -2.75 4.17
C ALA A 62 15.66 -2.59 2.87
N PHE A 63 15.05 -2.91 1.72
CA PHE A 63 15.67 -2.64 0.42
C PHE A 63 15.81 -1.14 0.11
N ASP A 64 14.87 -0.30 0.56
CA ASP A 64 14.98 1.15 0.38
C ASP A 64 16.15 1.72 1.15
N VAL A 65 16.33 1.31 2.41
CA VAL A 65 17.50 1.68 3.20
C VAL A 65 18.81 1.19 2.54
N GLU A 66 18.82 -0.04 2.03
CA GLU A 66 19.97 -0.58 1.28
C GLU A 66 20.28 0.24 0.01
N ARG A 67 19.24 0.61 -0.76
CA ARG A 67 19.40 1.46 -1.94
C ARG A 67 20.01 2.81 -1.61
N VAL A 68 19.62 3.41 -0.50
CA VAL A 68 20.10 4.72 -0.07
C VAL A 68 21.51 4.64 0.52
N THR A 69 21.82 3.60 1.30
CA THR A 69 23.02 3.56 2.16
C THR A 69 24.02 2.46 1.83
N GLY A 70 23.65 1.52 0.97
CA GLY A 70 24.43 0.31 0.70
C GLY A 70 24.35 -0.75 1.80
N ARG A 71 23.58 -0.51 2.88
CA ARG A 71 23.46 -1.42 4.04
C ARG A 71 22.00 -1.79 4.26
N LYS A 72 21.73 -3.10 4.30
CA LYS A 72 20.36 -3.63 4.46
C LYS A 72 20.07 -3.92 5.92
N PRO A 73 19.04 -3.32 6.52
CA PRO A 73 18.58 -3.66 7.86
C PRO A 73 18.14 -5.12 7.98
N GLU A 74 18.46 -5.72 9.12
CA GLU A 74 17.99 -7.04 9.49
C GLU A 74 16.48 -6.98 9.87
N LEU A 75 15.70 -7.93 9.34
CA LEU A 75 14.31 -8.13 9.76
C LEU A 75 14.24 -9.15 10.88
N ILE A 76 13.60 -8.77 11.99
CA ILE A 76 13.44 -9.63 13.16
C ILE A 76 11.97 -9.84 13.51
N GLN A 77 11.67 -10.99 14.13
CA GLN A 77 10.32 -11.40 14.53
C GLN A 77 10.21 -11.68 16.03
N LYS A 78 11.34 -11.60 16.75
CA LYS A 78 11.43 -11.87 18.18
C LYS A 78 12.17 -10.74 18.88
N ARG A 79 11.94 -10.60 20.20
CA ARG A 79 12.71 -9.67 21.02
C ARG A 79 14.16 -10.10 21.11
N GLU A 80 15.02 -9.18 20.77
CA GLU A 80 16.45 -9.31 20.95
C GLU A 80 17.07 -7.95 21.26
N ARG A 81 18.33 -7.94 21.68
CA ARG A 81 19.04 -6.69 21.92
C ARG A 81 19.29 -5.96 20.62
N ALA A 82 18.99 -4.66 20.63
CA ALA A 82 19.26 -3.76 19.52
C ALA A 82 19.41 -2.34 20.05
N ASN A 83 20.45 -1.60 19.63
CA ASN A 83 20.54 -0.20 20.01
C ASN A 83 19.34 0.57 19.42
N PHE A 84 19.04 0.30 18.14
CA PHE A 84 17.98 0.98 17.40
C PHE A 84 17.05 -0.03 16.75
N LEU A 85 15.74 0.22 16.86
CA LEU A 85 14.72 -0.71 16.37
C LEU A 85 13.57 0.04 15.67
N VAL A 86 13.31 -0.28 14.42
CA VAL A 86 12.05 0.10 13.75
C VAL A 86 10.97 -0.91 14.14
N ILE A 87 9.84 -0.45 14.67
CA ILE A 87 8.69 -1.30 15.02
C ILE A 87 7.54 -0.90 14.11
N VAL A 88 7.11 -1.81 13.24
CA VAL A 88 5.99 -1.56 12.30
C VAL A 88 4.88 -2.57 12.47
N GLY A 89 3.62 -2.08 12.42
CA GLY A 89 2.44 -2.95 12.47
C GLY A 89 1.14 -2.21 12.71
N THR A 90 0.07 -3.01 12.84
CA THR A 90 -1.27 -2.49 13.15
C THR A 90 -1.48 -2.37 14.65
N ILE A 91 -2.33 -1.42 15.07
CA ILE A 91 -2.72 -1.29 16.49
C ILE A 91 -3.52 -2.48 16.98
N GLU A 92 -4.16 -3.23 16.08
CA GLU A 92 -5.04 -4.34 16.40
C GLU A 92 -4.28 -5.65 16.62
N LYS A 93 -3.27 -5.96 15.80
CA LYS A 93 -2.60 -7.27 15.80
C LYS A 93 -1.18 -7.26 16.35
N ASN A 94 -0.45 -6.13 16.23
CA ASN A 94 0.94 -6.07 16.67
C ASN A 94 1.03 -5.96 18.18
N LYS A 95 1.46 -7.05 18.83
CA LYS A 95 1.56 -7.14 20.30
C LYS A 95 2.51 -6.11 20.93
N TRP A 96 3.58 -5.74 20.23
CA TRP A 96 4.53 -4.77 20.79
C TRP A 96 3.98 -3.35 20.74
N ILE A 97 3.26 -2.99 19.68
CA ILE A 97 2.55 -1.72 19.59
C ILE A 97 1.49 -1.62 20.68
N GLN A 98 0.72 -2.70 20.92
CA GLN A 98 -0.27 -2.75 21.99
C GLN A 98 0.38 -2.58 23.38
N GLU A 99 1.50 -3.25 23.63
CA GLU A 99 2.23 -3.12 24.89
C GLU A 99 2.79 -1.70 25.09
N LEU A 100 3.32 -1.06 24.05
CA LEU A 100 3.79 0.32 24.12
C LEU A 100 2.65 1.29 24.42
N ALA A 101 1.48 1.08 23.84
CA ALA A 101 0.27 1.86 24.12
C ALA A 101 -0.22 1.65 25.57
N GLN A 102 -0.29 0.41 26.05
CA GLN A 102 -0.66 0.09 27.44
C GLN A 102 0.28 0.72 28.46
N LYS A 103 1.57 0.82 28.15
CA LYS A 103 2.58 1.49 28.99
C LYS A 103 2.58 3.02 28.85
N GLY A 104 1.70 3.58 28.05
CA GLY A 104 1.63 5.03 27.79
C GLY A 104 2.83 5.60 27.05
N LYS A 105 3.62 4.77 26.36
CA LYS A 105 4.76 5.23 25.55
C LYS A 105 4.37 5.80 24.21
N ILE A 106 3.23 5.38 23.68
CA ILE A 106 2.61 5.92 22.46
C ILE A 106 1.10 6.08 22.70
N ASP A 107 0.49 7.06 22.04
CA ASP A 107 -0.95 7.25 22.07
C ASP A 107 -1.59 6.73 20.77
N ILE A 108 -2.34 5.63 20.86
CA ILE A 108 -3.03 5.04 19.71
C ILE A 108 -4.49 5.48 19.58
N ARG A 109 -5.03 6.27 20.54
CA ARG A 109 -6.44 6.73 20.50
C ARG A 109 -6.81 7.46 19.20
N PRO A 110 -5.95 8.32 18.63
CA PRO A 110 -6.27 8.96 17.35
C PRO A 110 -6.33 8.01 16.15
N LEU A 111 -5.88 6.75 16.30
CA LEU A 111 -5.92 5.73 15.26
C LEU A 111 -7.15 4.81 15.38
N GLN A 112 -7.75 4.74 16.57
CA GLN A 112 -8.91 3.88 16.81
C GLN A 112 -10.12 4.33 16.00
N GLY A 113 -10.75 3.39 15.27
CA GLY A 113 -11.90 3.69 14.41
C GLY A 113 -11.58 4.51 13.15
N ALA A 114 -10.32 4.92 12.97
CA ALA A 114 -9.87 5.56 11.74
C ALA A 114 -9.49 4.48 10.70
N TRP A 115 -9.47 4.87 9.43
CA TRP A 115 -9.01 4.02 8.33
C TRP A 115 -7.81 4.65 7.63
N GLU A 116 -6.82 3.80 7.30
CA GLU A 116 -5.60 4.15 6.57
C GLU A 116 -4.80 5.30 7.21
N ARG A 117 -4.89 5.42 8.53
CA ARG A 117 -4.18 6.40 9.33
C ARG A 117 -2.98 5.76 10.00
N TYR A 118 -1.94 6.53 10.27
CA TYR A 118 -0.75 6.04 10.97
C TYR A 118 -0.17 7.07 11.93
N LEU A 119 0.58 6.55 12.93
CA LEU A 119 1.47 7.28 13.81
C LEU A 119 2.91 6.94 13.41
N ILE A 120 3.77 7.94 13.37
CA ILE A 120 5.23 7.80 13.36
C ILE A 120 5.76 8.53 14.59
N GLN A 121 6.56 7.81 15.42
CA GLN A 121 7.14 8.39 16.63
C GLN A 121 8.45 7.72 17.00
N THR A 122 9.46 8.50 17.36
CA THR A 122 10.66 8.00 18.06
C THR A 122 10.41 7.97 19.56
N ILE A 123 10.83 6.89 20.22
CA ILE A 123 10.71 6.71 21.68
C ILE A 123 11.99 6.14 22.27
N ASP A 124 12.34 6.62 23.47
CA ASP A 124 13.49 6.11 24.22
C ASP A 124 13.12 4.87 25.02
N LYS A 125 14.04 3.93 25.09
CA LYS A 125 13.97 2.72 25.90
C LYS A 125 12.60 2.04 25.80
N PRO A 126 12.17 1.63 24.57
CA PRO A 126 10.85 0.98 24.40
C PRO A 126 10.75 -0.30 25.20
N TYR A 127 11.84 -1.06 25.25
CA TYR A 127 11.98 -2.33 25.94
C TYR A 127 13.36 -2.48 26.57
N PRO A 128 13.56 -3.36 27.57
CA PRO A 128 14.88 -3.71 28.07
C PRO A 128 15.78 -4.22 26.92
N GLY A 129 16.97 -3.64 26.78
CA GLY A 129 17.93 -3.99 25.73
C GLY A 129 17.71 -3.31 24.38
N VAL A 130 16.82 -2.33 24.30
CA VAL A 130 16.66 -1.44 23.15
C VAL A 130 16.77 0.01 23.62
N ASP A 131 17.73 0.76 23.05
CA ASP A 131 17.98 2.13 23.48
C ASP A 131 16.94 3.10 22.94
N LYS A 132 16.60 2.99 21.64
CA LYS A 132 15.60 3.86 21.00
C LYS A 132 14.85 3.11 19.90
N ALA A 133 13.56 3.40 19.74
CA ALA A 133 12.76 2.86 18.63
C ALA A 133 12.11 3.96 17.78
N LEU A 134 11.97 3.67 16.49
CA LEU A 134 11.07 4.34 15.57
C LEU A 134 9.82 3.47 15.44
N VAL A 135 8.69 3.94 16.00
CA VAL A 135 7.42 3.22 15.97
C VAL A 135 6.57 3.73 14.81
N ILE A 136 6.08 2.81 13.98
CA ILE A 136 5.16 3.07 12.87
C ILE A 136 3.91 2.22 13.14
N ALA A 137 2.88 2.84 13.69
CA ALA A 137 1.64 2.18 14.07
C ALA A 137 0.51 2.59 13.13
N GLY A 138 -0.10 1.64 12.44
CA GLY A 138 -1.25 1.87 11.56
C GLY A 138 -2.58 1.60 12.25
N SER A 139 -3.62 2.40 11.93
CA SER A 139 -5.01 2.11 12.31
C SER A 139 -5.49 0.80 11.69
N ASP A 140 -4.93 0.45 10.55
CA ASP A 140 -5.16 -0.78 9.79
C ASP A 140 -3.89 -1.17 9.00
N ARG A 141 -4.00 -2.26 8.22
CA ARG A 141 -2.90 -2.83 7.45
C ARG A 141 -2.29 -1.85 6.43
N ARG A 142 -3.10 -1.02 5.77
CA ARG A 142 -2.64 -0.02 4.81
C ARG A 142 -2.03 1.20 5.49
N GLY A 143 -2.63 1.65 6.59
CA GLY A 143 -2.08 2.74 7.38
C GLY A 143 -0.64 2.48 7.82
N ALA A 144 -0.35 1.28 8.33
CA ALA A 144 1.02 0.89 8.73
C ALA A 144 1.99 0.90 7.54
N ALA A 145 1.58 0.34 6.38
CA ALA A 145 2.38 0.35 5.16
C ALA A 145 2.65 1.79 4.67
N TYR A 146 1.64 2.66 4.67
CA TYR A 146 1.79 4.07 4.28
C TYR A 146 2.73 4.84 5.20
N GLY A 147 2.69 4.57 6.51
CA GLY A 147 3.62 5.14 7.45
C GLY A 147 5.07 4.77 7.14
N LEU A 148 5.31 3.50 6.84
CA LEU A 148 6.64 3.00 6.48
C LEU A 148 7.14 3.61 5.17
N PHE A 149 6.30 3.64 4.12
CA PHE A 149 6.65 4.26 2.84
C PHE A 149 6.78 5.79 2.90
N SER A 150 6.17 6.44 3.90
CA SER A 150 6.45 7.86 4.16
C SER A 150 7.89 8.06 4.63
N ILE A 151 8.43 7.17 5.46
CA ILE A 151 9.85 7.19 5.83
C ILE A 151 10.73 6.87 4.60
N SER A 152 10.33 5.89 3.75
CA SER A 152 11.05 5.60 2.49
C SER A 152 11.20 6.84 1.63
N GLU A 153 10.13 7.62 1.47
CA GLU A 153 10.16 8.88 0.70
C GLU A 153 11.06 9.93 1.36
N MET A 154 10.97 10.09 2.69
CA MET A 154 11.80 11.04 3.45
C MET A 154 13.30 10.73 3.41
N ILE A 155 13.68 9.46 3.31
CA ILE A 155 15.09 9.06 3.15
C ILE A 155 15.56 9.12 1.69
N GLY A 156 14.73 9.57 0.75
CA GLY A 156 15.10 9.83 -0.64
C GLY A 156 14.70 8.75 -1.65
N VAL A 157 13.81 7.83 -1.31
CA VAL A 157 13.28 6.84 -2.27
C VAL A 157 11.93 7.31 -2.79
N SER A 158 11.92 7.86 -4.00
CA SER A 158 10.69 8.26 -4.69
C SER A 158 9.75 7.07 -4.90
N PRO A 159 8.41 7.24 -4.81
CA PRO A 159 7.46 6.24 -5.27
C PRO A 159 7.72 5.74 -6.70
N TRP A 160 8.26 6.59 -7.55
CA TRP A 160 8.55 6.35 -8.96
C TRP A 160 9.95 5.81 -9.22
N TYR A 161 10.73 5.45 -8.18
CA TYR A 161 12.12 5.02 -8.32
C TYR A 161 12.32 3.89 -9.35
N TRP A 162 11.32 3.01 -9.47
CA TRP A 162 11.38 1.85 -10.35
C TRP A 162 10.68 2.08 -11.70
N TRP A 163 9.49 2.70 -11.70
CA TRP A 163 8.70 2.91 -12.92
C TRP A 163 9.20 4.06 -13.81
N ALA A 164 9.86 5.04 -13.23
CA ALA A 164 10.36 6.21 -13.95
C ALA A 164 11.87 6.44 -13.70
N ASP A 165 12.59 5.42 -13.23
CA ASP A 165 14.03 5.44 -13.00
C ASP A 165 14.52 6.67 -12.20
N VAL A 166 13.69 7.15 -11.25
CA VAL A 166 14.05 8.31 -10.43
C VAL A 166 15.30 7.98 -9.62
N PRO A 167 16.40 8.74 -9.78
CA PRO A 167 17.66 8.42 -9.13
C PRO A 167 17.55 8.53 -7.60
N ILE A 168 18.19 7.60 -6.91
CA ILE A 168 18.24 7.56 -5.45
C ILE A 168 19.57 8.15 -5.00
N LYS A 169 19.52 9.25 -4.24
CA LYS A 169 20.70 9.86 -3.65
C LYS A 169 21.28 8.94 -2.57
N LYS A 170 22.59 8.76 -2.58
CA LYS A 170 23.29 7.96 -1.57
C LYS A 170 23.62 8.80 -0.34
N HIS A 171 23.51 8.18 0.84
CA HIS A 171 23.85 8.75 2.13
C HIS A 171 24.69 7.76 2.94
N GLU A 172 25.70 8.27 3.65
CA GLU A 172 26.54 7.44 4.54
C GLU A 172 25.84 7.15 5.86
N ALA A 173 25.07 8.10 6.35
CA ALA A 173 24.34 8.00 7.60
C ALA A 173 22.93 8.58 7.47
N LEU A 174 21.99 8.02 8.23
CA LEU A 174 20.61 8.50 8.34
C LEU A 174 20.16 8.48 9.79
N TYR A 175 19.71 9.63 10.26
CA TYR A 175 19.16 9.84 11.59
C TYR A 175 17.73 10.34 11.45
N ILE A 176 16.85 9.89 12.35
CA ILE A 176 15.43 10.25 12.35
C ILE A 176 15.03 10.78 13.71
N ASP A 177 14.42 11.94 13.73
CA ASP A 177 13.74 12.49 14.89
C ASP A 177 12.27 12.68 14.52
N ALA A 178 11.40 11.94 15.19
CA ALA A 178 9.98 11.92 14.93
C ALA A 178 9.21 12.11 16.25
N PRO A 179 8.78 13.33 16.55
CA PRO A 179 7.77 13.54 17.59
C PRO A 179 6.47 12.81 17.19
N ALA A 180 5.57 12.58 18.14
CA ALA A 180 4.31 11.89 17.84
C ALA A 180 3.56 12.57 16.68
N THR A 181 3.69 12.00 15.49
CA THR A 181 3.17 12.56 14.25
C THR A 181 2.12 11.62 13.66
N TYR A 182 0.89 12.13 13.56
CA TYR A 182 -0.25 11.39 13.01
C TYR A 182 -0.57 11.86 11.60
N SER A 183 -0.78 10.91 10.68
CA SER A 183 -1.35 11.24 9.38
C SER A 183 -2.81 11.66 9.53
N LYS A 184 -3.35 12.32 8.50
CA LYS A 184 -4.79 12.50 8.35
C LYS A 184 -5.41 11.23 7.77
N THR A 185 -6.67 10.96 8.09
CA THR A 185 -7.48 9.98 7.34
C THR A 185 -7.69 10.51 5.93
N PRO A 186 -7.51 9.69 4.88
CA PRO A 186 -7.81 10.10 3.52
C PRO A 186 -9.29 10.49 3.37
N SER A 187 -9.57 11.54 2.61
CA SER A 187 -10.95 12.02 2.38
C SER A 187 -11.75 11.14 1.42
N VAL A 188 -11.06 10.33 0.60
CA VAL A 188 -11.67 9.40 -0.36
C VAL A 188 -11.23 7.98 -0.03
N LYS A 189 -12.19 7.06 0.09
CA LYS A 189 -11.92 5.68 0.53
C LYS A 189 -11.12 4.88 -0.49
N TYR A 190 -11.49 4.92 -1.77
CA TYR A 190 -10.80 4.18 -2.84
C TYR A 190 -10.03 5.15 -3.72
N ARG A 191 -8.73 4.90 -3.87
CA ARG A 191 -7.78 5.71 -4.64
C ARG A 191 -6.92 4.75 -5.44
N GLY A 192 -6.89 4.88 -6.74
CA GLY A 192 -6.18 3.92 -7.56
C GLY A 192 -6.08 4.28 -9.01
N ILE A 193 -5.73 3.29 -9.81
CA ILE A 193 -5.59 3.41 -11.24
C ILE A 193 -6.42 2.34 -11.94
N PHE A 194 -6.73 2.62 -13.18
CA PHE A 194 -7.26 1.67 -14.15
C PHE A 194 -6.20 1.46 -15.26
N LEU A 195 -5.80 0.21 -15.48
CA LEU A 195 -4.88 -0.13 -16.55
C LEU A 195 -5.68 -0.24 -17.86
N ASN A 196 -5.37 0.64 -18.80
CA ASN A 196 -6.11 0.75 -20.07
C ASN A 196 -5.19 1.08 -21.27
N ASP A 197 -3.90 0.77 -21.16
CA ASP A 197 -2.89 0.97 -22.20
C ASP A 197 -2.07 -0.30 -22.47
N GLU A 198 -2.59 -1.45 -22.02
CA GLU A 198 -1.90 -2.73 -22.10
C GLU A 198 -1.52 -3.15 -23.52
N ASP A 199 -2.27 -2.73 -24.53
CA ASP A 199 -1.99 -3.07 -25.92
C ASP A 199 -0.66 -2.47 -26.42
N TRP A 200 -0.37 -1.24 -26.04
CA TRP A 200 0.78 -0.48 -26.55
C TRP A 200 1.95 -0.43 -25.61
N GLY A 201 1.67 -0.35 -24.31
CA GLY A 201 2.67 -0.10 -23.27
C GLY A 201 2.95 -1.32 -22.42
N LEU A 202 2.08 -1.57 -21.44
CA LEU A 202 2.37 -2.47 -20.33
C LEU A 202 2.56 -3.93 -20.75
N LYS A 203 1.67 -4.47 -21.62
CA LYS A 203 1.77 -5.88 -22.03
C LYS A 203 3.00 -6.15 -22.89
N PRO A 204 3.29 -5.38 -23.96
CA PRO A 204 4.52 -5.57 -24.73
C PRO A 204 5.79 -5.45 -23.90
N TRP A 205 5.83 -4.50 -22.97
CA TRP A 205 6.95 -4.32 -22.05
C TRP A 205 7.11 -5.53 -21.11
N ALA A 206 6.05 -5.95 -20.44
CA ALA A 206 6.10 -7.11 -19.54
C ALA A 206 6.54 -8.37 -20.29
N ALA A 207 5.96 -8.62 -21.47
CA ALA A 207 6.24 -9.79 -22.29
C ALA A 207 7.68 -9.85 -22.82
N LYS A 208 8.34 -8.71 -23.00
CA LYS A 208 9.66 -8.65 -23.65
C LYS A 208 10.82 -8.38 -22.69
N THR A 209 10.54 -7.84 -21.50
CA THR A 209 11.59 -7.31 -20.61
C THR A 209 11.45 -7.68 -19.15
N PHE A 210 10.27 -8.10 -18.68
CA PHE A 210 10.06 -8.30 -17.24
C PHE A 210 9.49 -9.67 -16.85
N GLU A 211 8.54 -10.18 -17.61
CA GLU A 211 7.95 -11.52 -17.46
C GLU A 211 8.01 -12.27 -18.81
N GLU A 212 9.22 -12.32 -19.40
CA GLU A 212 9.47 -12.94 -20.71
C GLU A 212 9.04 -14.40 -20.73
N GLU A 213 9.26 -15.14 -19.62
CA GLU A 213 8.85 -16.53 -19.44
C GLU A 213 7.33 -16.73 -19.57
N ARG A 214 6.55 -15.69 -19.28
CA ARG A 214 5.09 -15.71 -19.41
C ARG A 214 4.60 -15.12 -20.73
N GLY A 215 5.39 -14.22 -21.31
CA GLY A 215 5.02 -13.51 -22.53
C GLY A 215 3.79 -12.59 -22.36
N ASN A 216 3.45 -12.20 -21.12
CA ASN A 216 2.26 -11.45 -20.77
C ASN A 216 2.42 -10.69 -19.44
N ILE A 217 1.42 -9.88 -19.07
CA ILE A 217 1.30 -9.29 -17.74
C ILE A 217 0.99 -10.41 -16.74
N GLY A 218 1.79 -10.52 -15.70
CA GLY A 218 1.65 -11.55 -14.69
C GLY A 218 1.88 -11.03 -13.26
N PRO A 219 2.04 -11.94 -12.28
CA PRO A 219 2.10 -11.60 -10.86
C PRO A 219 3.29 -10.70 -10.51
N ARG A 220 4.42 -10.78 -11.21
CA ARG A 220 5.57 -9.91 -10.96
C ARG A 220 5.28 -8.47 -11.37
N THR A 221 4.63 -8.28 -12.51
CA THR A 221 4.20 -6.95 -13.00
C THR A 221 3.15 -6.37 -12.03
N TYR A 222 2.13 -7.13 -11.66
CA TYR A 222 1.13 -6.67 -10.69
C TYR A 222 1.73 -6.38 -9.32
N ALA A 223 2.74 -7.12 -8.86
CA ALA A 223 3.44 -6.81 -7.62
C ALA A 223 4.12 -5.42 -7.67
N LYS A 224 4.72 -5.04 -8.80
CA LYS A 224 5.33 -3.72 -8.99
C LYS A 224 4.28 -2.60 -9.05
N ILE A 225 3.13 -2.85 -9.66
CA ILE A 225 2.01 -1.91 -9.67
C ILE A 225 1.45 -1.73 -8.25
N CYS A 226 1.22 -2.82 -7.52
CA CYS A 226 0.73 -2.77 -6.14
C CYS A 226 1.72 -2.06 -5.20
N GLU A 227 3.02 -2.28 -5.37
CA GLU A 227 4.08 -1.55 -4.64
C GLU A 227 3.97 -0.03 -4.91
N LEU A 228 3.85 0.38 -6.17
CA LEU A 228 3.69 1.78 -6.54
C LEU A 228 2.44 2.40 -5.89
N LEU A 229 1.31 1.71 -5.94
CA LEU A 229 0.07 2.18 -5.33
C LEU A 229 0.22 2.43 -3.84
N LEU A 230 0.82 1.49 -3.08
CA LEU A 230 1.07 1.68 -1.66
C LEU A 230 2.00 2.87 -1.37
N ARG A 231 3.07 3.04 -2.17
CA ARG A 231 3.99 4.17 -2.04
C ARG A 231 3.29 5.52 -2.29
N LEU A 232 2.33 5.55 -3.20
CA LEU A 232 1.47 6.70 -3.49
C LEU A 232 0.27 6.84 -2.52
N LYS A 233 0.18 5.99 -1.49
CA LYS A 233 -0.95 5.94 -0.54
C LYS A 233 -2.29 5.69 -1.24
N ALA A 234 -2.25 4.89 -2.30
CA ALA A 234 -3.41 4.38 -3.02
C ALA A 234 -3.69 2.93 -2.62
N ASN A 235 -4.90 2.45 -2.89
CA ASN A 235 -5.37 1.16 -2.40
C ASN A 235 -6.25 0.39 -3.40
N HIS A 236 -6.43 0.90 -4.63
CA HIS A 236 -7.38 0.30 -5.59
C HIS A 236 -6.72 0.11 -6.97
N LEU A 237 -7.06 -1.00 -7.62
CA LEU A 237 -6.59 -1.32 -8.95
C LEU A 237 -7.73 -1.95 -9.78
N ALA A 238 -8.02 -1.37 -10.95
CA ALA A 238 -8.71 -2.05 -12.03
C ALA A 238 -7.65 -2.60 -13.00
N PRO A 239 -7.55 -3.93 -13.16
CA PRO A 239 -6.47 -4.57 -13.92
C PRO A 239 -6.66 -4.43 -15.43
N ALA A 240 -5.64 -4.82 -16.20
CA ALA A 240 -5.69 -4.93 -17.65
C ALA A 240 -6.87 -5.82 -18.11
N MET A 241 -7.63 -5.34 -19.08
CA MET A 241 -8.89 -5.95 -19.49
C MET A 241 -8.98 -6.32 -20.97
N HIS A 242 -8.10 -5.79 -21.81
CA HIS A 242 -8.16 -6.05 -23.27
C HIS A 242 -7.72 -7.50 -23.60
N PRO A 243 -8.28 -8.11 -24.67
CA PRO A 243 -7.99 -9.50 -25.04
C PRO A 243 -6.52 -9.81 -25.32
N VAL A 244 -5.70 -8.78 -25.57
CA VAL A 244 -4.25 -8.93 -25.76
C VAL A 244 -3.55 -9.42 -24.50
N SER A 245 -4.11 -9.16 -23.33
CA SER A 245 -3.62 -9.59 -22.02
C SER A 245 -4.43 -10.76 -21.48
N THR A 246 -3.79 -11.61 -20.68
CA THR A 246 -4.49 -12.64 -19.93
C THR A 246 -5.32 -11.99 -18.83
N ALA A 247 -6.61 -12.32 -18.74
CA ALA A 247 -7.48 -11.80 -17.69
C ALA A 247 -6.90 -12.05 -16.30
N PHE A 248 -7.02 -11.06 -15.41
CA PHE A 248 -6.36 -11.03 -14.10
C PHE A 248 -6.60 -12.30 -13.28
N TYR A 249 -7.84 -12.75 -13.20
CA TYR A 249 -8.20 -13.92 -12.38
C TYR A 249 -7.94 -15.28 -13.05
N ARG A 250 -7.55 -15.29 -14.32
CA ARG A 250 -7.07 -16.53 -14.98
C ARG A 250 -5.66 -16.92 -14.54
N ILE A 251 -4.97 -16.04 -13.85
CA ILE A 251 -3.67 -16.32 -13.24
C ILE A 251 -3.89 -16.31 -11.72
N PRO A 252 -3.98 -17.46 -11.05
CA PRO A 252 -4.35 -17.56 -9.63
C PRO A 252 -3.44 -16.76 -8.70
N GLU A 253 -2.16 -16.61 -9.07
CA GLU A 253 -1.17 -15.88 -8.29
C GLU A 253 -1.44 -14.37 -8.23
N ASN A 254 -2.14 -13.80 -9.22
CA ASN A 254 -2.42 -12.37 -9.27
C ASN A 254 -3.27 -11.90 -8.08
N LYS A 255 -4.33 -12.64 -7.73
CA LYS A 255 -5.18 -12.31 -6.57
C LYS A 255 -4.43 -12.42 -5.24
N LEU A 256 -3.49 -13.36 -5.15
CA LEU A 256 -2.63 -13.53 -3.97
C LEU A 256 -1.67 -12.35 -3.82
N VAL A 257 -1.13 -11.85 -4.93
CA VAL A 257 -0.30 -10.64 -4.96
C VAL A 257 -1.11 -9.44 -4.49
N ALA A 258 -2.29 -9.20 -5.06
CA ALA A 258 -3.15 -8.07 -4.68
C ALA A 258 -3.48 -8.13 -3.17
N ASP A 259 -3.83 -9.29 -2.63
CA ASP A 259 -4.11 -9.46 -1.20
C ASP A 259 -2.87 -9.24 -0.34
N THR A 260 -1.70 -9.78 -0.74
CA THR A 260 -0.42 -9.56 -0.04
C THR A 260 -0.10 -8.08 0.09
N PHE A 261 -0.40 -7.27 -0.93
CA PHE A 261 -0.22 -5.82 -0.91
C PHE A 261 -1.44 -5.05 -0.38
N ALA A 262 -2.48 -5.74 0.10
CA ALA A 262 -3.72 -5.15 0.58
C ALA A 262 -4.38 -4.19 -0.43
N ILE A 263 -4.33 -4.54 -1.72
CA ILE A 263 -4.95 -3.78 -2.80
C ILE A 263 -6.37 -4.29 -3.04
N VAL A 264 -7.32 -3.38 -3.06
CA VAL A 264 -8.71 -3.63 -3.40
C VAL A 264 -8.82 -3.76 -4.92
N MET A 265 -9.32 -4.88 -5.40
CA MET A 265 -9.48 -5.10 -6.83
C MET A 265 -10.84 -4.59 -7.31
N GLY A 266 -10.82 -3.82 -8.39
CA GLY A 266 -11.99 -3.45 -9.16
C GLY A 266 -11.93 -4.03 -10.55
N SER A 267 -12.80 -3.55 -11.41
CA SER A 267 -12.80 -3.88 -12.84
C SER A 267 -13.31 -2.71 -13.67
N SER A 268 -13.18 -2.83 -14.98
CA SER A 268 -13.78 -1.88 -15.90
C SER A 268 -15.31 -1.96 -15.87
N HIS A 269 -15.97 -0.98 -16.49
CA HIS A 269 -17.43 -0.91 -16.61
C HIS A 269 -18.04 -2.07 -17.42
N CYS A 270 -17.25 -2.77 -18.21
CA CYS A 270 -17.70 -3.89 -19.06
C CYS A 270 -17.37 -5.28 -18.48
N GLU A 271 -16.89 -5.35 -17.24
CA GLU A 271 -16.52 -6.60 -16.56
C GLU A 271 -17.44 -6.86 -15.35
N PRO A 272 -18.65 -7.40 -15.57
CA PRO A 272 -19.60 -7.63 -14.48
C PRO A 272 -19.03 -8.59 -13.44
N LEU A 273 -19.15 -8.23 -12.16
CA LEU A 273 -18.65 -9.01 -11.03
C LEU A 273 -17.17 -9.43 -11.19
N LEU A 274 -16.34 -8.59 -11.79
CA LEU A 274 -14.92 -8.83 -12.07
C LEU A 274 -14.69 -10.02 -13.04
N LEU A 275 -15.65 -10.33 -13.88
CA LEU A 275 -15.51 -11.30 -14.96
C LEU A 275 -15.10 -10.58 -16.25
N ASN A 276 -13.94 -10.90 -16.79
CA ASN A 276 -13.51 -10.39 -18.09
C ASN A 276 -14.23 -11.13 -19.22
N THR A 277 -15.37 -10.61 -19.67
CA THR A 277 -16.20 -11.27 -20.67
C THR A 277 -15.51 -11.42 -22.04
N ALA A 278 -14.54 -10.54 -22.35
CA ALA A 278 -13.83 -10.58 -23.63
C ALA A 278 -12.87 -11.77 -23.76
N SER A 279 -12.34 -12.27 -22.65
CA SER A 279 -11.34 -13.35 -22.65
C SER A 279 -11.73 -14.57 -21.82
N GLU A 280 -12.79 -14.50 -21.00
CA GLU A 280 -13.26 -15.61 -20.17
C GLU A 280 -14.59 -16.21 -20.65
N TRP A 281 -15.29 -15.53 -21.60
CA TRP A 281 -16.49 -16.08 -22.23
C TRP A 281 -16.17 -16.56 -23.66
N HIS A 282 -16.49 -17.80 -23.97
CA HIS A 282 -16.28 -18.40 -25.27
C HIS A 282 -17.64 -18.81 -25.87
N SER A 283 -18.20 -17.98 -26.74
CA SER A 283 -19.55 -18.19 -27.30
C SER A 283 -19.70 -19.52 -28.04
N GLU A 284 -18.62 -20.06 -28.62
CA GLU A 284 -18.63 -21.36 -29.30
C GLU A 284 -18.94 -22.55 -28.36
N THR A 285 -18.49 -22.48 -27.11
CA THR A 285 -18.65 -23.55 -26.12
C THR A 285 -19.66 -23.22 -25.02
N MET A 286 -19.87 -21.94 -24.72
CA MET A 286 -20.75 -21.46 -23.65
C MET A 286 -22.09 -20.93 -24.17
N GLY A 287 -22.27 -20.79 -25.50
CA GLY A 287 -23.42 -20.18 -26.13
C GLY A 287 -23.37 -18.64 -26.14
N PRO A 288 -24.42 -17.96 -26.63
CA PRO A 288 -24.42 -16.52 -26.74
C PRO A 288 -24.35 -15.84 -25.36
N TRP A 289 -23.63 -14.69 -25.31
CA TRP A 289 -23.69 -13.79 -24.15
C TRP A 289 -24.96 -12.94 -24.26
N ASP A 290 -26.09 -13.61 -24.00
CA ASP A 290 -27.45 -13.08 -24.05
C ASP A 290 -28.22 -13.62 -22.86
N TYR A 291 -28.63 -12.73 -21.95
CA TYR A 291 -29.25 -13.16 -20.68
C TYR A 291 -30.60 -13.83 -20.91
N ASN A 292 -31.39 -13.43 -21.91
CA ASN A 292 -32.66 -14.07 -22.20
C ASN A 292 -32.48 -15.50 -22.76
N ALA A 293 -31.49 -15.68 -23.61
CA ALA A 293 -31.22 -16.99 -24.23
C ALA A 293 -30.39 -17.92 -23.35
N ASN A 294 -29.54 -17.41 -22.47
CA ASN A 294 -28.50 -18.19 -21.79
C ASN A 294 -28.31 -17.85 -20.30
N LYS A 295 -29.40 -17.45 -19.63
CA LYS A 295 -29.44 -17.01 -18.23
C LYS A 295 -28.69 -17.96 -17.27
N ASN A 296 -28.94 -19.26 -17.38
CA ASN A 296 -28.38 -20.25 -16.45
C ASN A 296 -26.84 -20.29 -16.52
N LYS A 297 -26.28 -20.28 -17.72
CA LYS A 297 -24.82 -20.32 -17.90
C LYS A 297 -24.13 -19.04 -17.48
N ILE A 298 -24.78 -17.89 -17.78
CA ILE A 298 -24.28 -16.57 -17.34
C ILE A 298 -24.29 -16.49 -15.82
N ASN A 299 -25.38 -16.88 -15.16
CA ASN A 299 -25.47 -16.89 -13.69
C ASN A 299 -24.47 -17.88 -13.06
N GLU A 300 -24.24 -19.03 -13.68
CA GLU A 300 -23.24 -20.00 -13.22
C GLU A 300 -21.84 -19.39 -13.19
N ILE A 301 -21.37 -18.79 -14.28
CA ILE A 301 -20.01 -18.24 -14.36
C ILE A 301 -19.82 -17.05 -13.45
N LEU A 302 -20.81 -16.14 -13.37
CA LEU A 302 -20.78 -15.00 -12.46
C LEU A 302 -20.76 -15.44 -10.99
N SER A 303 -21.60 -16.44 -10.63
CA SER A 303 -21.61 -17.00 -9.29
C SER A 303 -20.29 -17.67 -8.91
N ASN A 304 -19.69 -18.39 -9.85
CA ASN A 304 -18.38 -19.03 -9.64
C ASN A 304 -17.30 -17.98 -9.44
N ARG A 305 -17.31 -16.88 -10.21
CA ARG A 305 -16.37 -15.78 -9.98
C ARG A 305 -16.53 -15.18 -8.59
N VAL A 306 -17.73 -14.85 -8.17
CA VAL A 306 -17.98 -14.29 -6.83
C VAL A 306 -17.51 -15.25 -5.74
N LYS A 307 -17.81 -16.55 -5.85
CA LYS A 307 -17.36 -17.57 -4.88
C LYS A 307 -15.83 -17.65 -4.82
N GLU A 308 -15.15 -17.51 -5.95
CA GLU A 308 -13.68 -17.54 -6.02
C GLU A 308 -13.02 -16.38 -5.29
N ILE A 309 -13.66 -15.21 -5.29
CA ILE A 309 -13.02 -13.96 -4.86
C ILE A 309 -13.66 -13.30 -3.65
N CYS A 310 -14.76 -13.81 -3.10
CA CYS A 310 -15.51 -13.17 -2.02
C CYS A 310 -14.74 -13.02 -0.70
N THR A 311 -13.62 -13.71 -0.52
CA THR A 311 -12.75 -13.61 0.66
C THR A 311 -11.70 -12.51 0.53
N TYR A 312 -11.56 -11.89 -0.65
CA TYR A 312 -10.64 -10.79 -0.93
C TYR A 312 -11.37 -9.45 -0.92
N GLU A 313 -10.63 -8.36 -0.77
CA GLU A 313 -11.21 -7.02 -0.87
C GLU A 313 -11.48 -6.65 -2.33
N ASN A 314 -12.73 -6.44 -2.68
CA ASN A 314 -13.16 -6.13 -4.05
C ASN A 314 -14.21 -5.02 -4.09
N VAL A 315 -14.24 -4.30 -5.21
CA VAL A 315 -15.33 -3.42 -5.64
C VAL A 315 -15.96 -4.04 -6.87
N TYR A 316 -17.18 -4.51 -6.75
CA TYR A 316 -17.87 -5.23 -7.81
C TYR A 316 -18.57 -4.28 -8.78
N THR A 317 -18.26 -4.41 -10.07
CA THR A 317 -19.02 -3.74 -11.13
C THR A 317 -20.36 -4.47 -11.35
N LEU A 318 -21.46 -3.76 -11.21
CA LEU A 318 -22.81 -4.26 -11.46
C LEU A 318 -23.31 -3.65 -12.78
N ALA A 319 -22.94 -4.24 -13.90
CA ALA A 319 -23.32 -3.78 -15.22
C ALA A 319 -23.77 -4.96 -16.09
N LEU A 320 -24.84 -4.78 -16.83
CA LEU A 320 -25.26 -5.69 -17.88
C LEU A 320 -24.73 -5.14 -19.21
N ARG A 321 -23.55 -5.63 -19.59
CA ARG A 321 -22.88 -5.28 -20.85
C ARG A 321 -22.76 -6.52 -21.73
N GLY A 322 -22.56 -6.30 -23.03
CA GLY A 322 -22.18 -7.35 -23.97
C GLY A 322 -20.77 -7.84 -23.76
N LEU A 323 -20.27 -8.59 -24.71
CA LEU A 323 -18.85 -8.97 -24.72
C LEU A 323 -18.00 -7.71 -24.90
N HIS A 324 -16.99 -7.56 -24.04
CA HIS A 324 -16.20 -6.34 -23.97
C HIS A 324 -17.13 -5.12 -23.77
N ASP A 325 -17.01 -4.08 -24.57
CA ASP A 325 -17.78 -2.83 -24.46
C ASP A 325 -19.01 -2.78 -25.38
N ALA A 326 -19.44 -3.91 -25.92
CA ALA A 326 -20.62 -4.00 -26.77
C ALA A 326 -21.94 -3.98 -25.96
N ALA A 327 -23.06 -3.78 -26.64
CA ALA A 327 -24.38 -3.98 -26.04
C ALA A 327 -24.64 -5.48 -25.80
N MET A 328 -25.34 -5.83 -24.71
CA MET A 328 -25.79 -7.20 -24.47
C MET A 328 -26.86 -7.58 -25.49
N GLY A 329 -26.77 -8.78 -26.09
CA GLY A 329 -27.81 -9.31 -26.95
C GLY A 329 -29.13 -9.57 -26.19
N GLY A 330 -30.24 -9.66 -26.93
CA GLY A 330 -31.55 -10.04 -26.36
C GLY A 330 -32.44 -8.91 -25.86
N GLY A 331 -32.05 -7.64 -26.04
CA GLY A 331 -32.89 -6.49 -25.70
C GLY A 331 -33.02 -6.23 -24.19
N ASN A 332 -34.11 -5.61 -23.77
CA ASN A 332 -34.31 -5.19 -22.38
C ASN A 332 -34.40 -6.38 -21.41
N VAL A 333 -33.44 -6.54 -20.54
CA VAL A 333 -33.51 -7.46 -19.41
C VAL A 333 -34.34 -6.80 -18.32
N PRO A 334 -35.43 -7.42 -17.78
CA PRO A 334 -36.21 -6.86 -16.72
C PRO A 334 -35.37 -6.61 -15.47
N MET A 335 -35.43 -5.41 -14.90
CA MET A 335 -34.68 -5.04 -13.69
C MET A 335 -35.03 -5.86 -12.42
N LYS A 336 -35.99 -6.76 -12.51
CA LYS A 336 -36.46 -7.61 -11.39
C LYS A 336 -35.87 -9.03 -11.40
N GLU A 337 -35.05 -9.37 -12.36
CA GLU A 337 -34.31 -10.63 -12.45
C GLU A 337 -32.83 -10.38 -12.20
#